data_d943d3a5d8a5cea3dec692334c644e03
#
_entry.id   d943d3a5d8a5cea3dec692334c644e03
#
_cell.length_a   1.000
_cell.length_b   1.000
_cell.length_c   1.000
_cell.angle_alpha   90.00
_cell.angle_beta   90.00
_cell.angle_gamma   90.00
#
_symmetry.space_group_name_H-M   'P 1'
#
loop_
_entity.id
_entity.type
_entity.pdbx_description
1 polymer ?
#
loop_
_entity_poly.entity_id
_entity_poly.type
_entity_poly.pdbx_seq_one_letter_code
_entity_poly.pdbx_strand_id
1 'polypeptide(L)'
;EFEKIVVRSFENGDLLTLDQIARVELGALSYAGASTTNQLPSVGVAISQTSGSNAQEVINGSMKVIEDAKINFPEGVEYAVLVNANDFLNESISKVISTLIEAFILVFLVVFIFLQDWRSTLIPAISVPVAIIGTFFFLSMFGFTINMLTLFALVLAVGIVVDDAIVVVEAVHAKMELGESDPRKATHAAMGEITGAIISITLVMAAVFIPVSFIEGSAGVFYKQFGITLAVSIVLSAVNALTLSPKSSNGIRIPTNAVRTYMRSHAWQQDQPRFP
;
A
#
# COMPACT_ATOMS: atom_id res chain seq x y z
N GLU A 1 43.97 4.58 23.74
CA GLU A 1 43.87 5.95 23.17
C GLU A 1 43.40 6.96 24.21
N PHE A 2 42.37 6.68 25.01
CA PHE A 2 41.82 7.60 26.02
C PHE A 2 42.83 7.96 27.11
N GLU A 3 43.72 7.05 27.51
CA GLU A 3 44.74 7.27 28.50
C GLU A 3 45.70 8.41 28.13
N LYS A 4 45.93 8.59 26.81
CA LYS A 4 46.88 9.58 26.28
C LYS A 4 46.26 10.95 25.98
N ILE A 5 45.02 11.17 26.36
CA ILE A 5 44.36 12.47 26.18
C ILE A 5 45.12 13.48 27.06
N VAL A 6 45.61 14.56 26.41
CA VAL A 6 46.28 15.66 27.08
C VAL A 6 45.26 16.51 27.81
N VAL A 7 45.35 16.53 29.14
CA VAL A 7 44.46 17.33 29.98
C VAL A 7 45.00 18.77 30.15
N ARG A 8 46.33 18.92 30.24
CA ARG A 8 46.99 20.22 30.36
C ARG A 8 48.41 20.18 29.77
N SER A 9 48.76 21.28 29.10
CA SER A 9 50.13 21.56 28.69
C SER A 9 50.74 22.63 29.61
N PHE A 10 51.92 22.41 30.08
CA PHE A 10 52.66 23.35 30.92
C PHE A 10 53.60 24.20 30.04
N GLU A 11 53.98 25.39 30.53
CA GLU A 11 54.85 26.34 29.82
C GLU A 11 56.29 25.79 29.58
N ASN A 12 56.73 24.82 30.40
CA ASN A 12 58.00 24.11 30.25
C ASN A 12 57.96 22.98 29.18
N GLY A 13 56.83 22.78 28.50
CA GLY A 13 56.67 21.75 27.47
C GLY A 13 56.18 20.40 27.97
N ASP A 14 56.01 20.23 29.29
CA ASP A 14 55.46 18.98 29.85
C ASP A 14 53.96 18.88 29.56
N LEU A 15 53.49 17.64 29.29
CA LEU A 15 52.12 17.32 29.02
C LEU A 15 51.55 16.49 30.17
N LEU A 16 50.48 16.93 30.78
CA LEU A 16 49.69 16.14 31.72
C LEU A 16 48.66 15.33 30.96
N THR A 17 48.77 14.00 30.99
CA THR A 17 47.87 13.08 30.35
C THR A 17 46.82 12.51 31.30
N LEU A 18 45.71 11.99 30.77
CA LEU A 18 44.57 11.53 31.56
C LEU A 18 44.95 10.37 32.51
N ASP A 19 45.85 9.47 32.08
CA ASP A 19 46.36 8.34 32.86
C ASP A 19 47.13 8.76 34.11
N GLN A 20 47.69 9.98 34.14
CA GLN A 20 48.45 10.50 35.29
C GLN A 20 47.56 11.05 36.41
N ILE A 21 46.27 11.34 36.10
CA ILE A 21 45.34 11.97 37.05
C ILE A 21 44.07 11.15 37.28
N ALA A 22 43.78 10.19 36.39
CA ALA A 22 42.59 9.38 36.47
C ALA A 22 42.88 7.94 36.02
N ARG A 23 42.16 7.01 36.59
CA ARG A 23 42.16 5.62 36.14
C ARG A 23 41.15 5.48 34.99
N VAL A 24 41.64 5.07 33.82
CA VAL A 24 40.82 4.87 32.65
C VAL A 24 40.46 3.40 32.54
N GLU A 25 39.20 3.07 32.69
CA GLU A 25 38.68 1.70 32.59
C GLU A 25 37.53 1.62 31.59
N LEU A 26 37.52 0.54 30.83
CA LEU A 26 36.34 0.20 30.04
C LEU A 26 35.32 -0.43 30.99
N GLY A 27 34.18 0.22 31.14
CA GLY A 27 33.14 -0.24 32.06
C GLY A 27 31.73 -0.04 31.46
N ALA A 28 30.74 -0.53 32.16
CA ALA A 28 29.34 -0.30 31.79
C ALA A 28 28.89 1.09 32.22
N LEU A 29 27.97 1.69 31.47
CA LEU A 29 27.34 2.97 31.82
C LEU A 29 26.62 2.92 33.18
N SER A 30 26.12 1.74 33.56
CA SER A 30 25.45 1.48 34.83
C SER A 30 25.59 0.01 35.22
N TYR A 31 25.86 -0.25 36.49
CA TYR A 31 25.87 -1.59 37.09
C TYR A 31 24.60 -1.86 37.92
N ALA A 32 23.59 -1.00 37.82
CA ALA A 32 22.36 -1.10 38.61
C ALA A 32 21.39 -2.22 38.17
N GLY A 33 21.66 -2.85 37.05
CA GLY A 33 20.82 -3.93 36.51
C GLY A 33 21.64 -5.16 36.13
N ALA A 34 21.12 -6.34 36.45
CA ALA A 34 21.60 -7.61 35.92
C ALA A 34 20.56 -8.18 34.95
N SER A 35 21.00 -8.63 33.79
CA SER A 35 20.13 -9.33 32.82
C SER A 35 20.38 -10.83 32.90
N THR A 36 19.32 -11.59 32.93
CA THR A 36 19.36 -13.06 32.83
C THR A 36 18.39 -13.57 31.77
N THR A 37 18.84 -14.57 31.03
CA THR A 37 17.99 -15.28 30.05
C THR A 37 18.04 -16.76 30.39
N ASN A 38 16.88 -17.40 30.63
CA ASN A 38 16.80 -18.79 31.07
C ASN A 38 17.68 -19.09 32.31
N GLN A 39 17.72 -18.18 33.28
CA GLN A 39 18.55 -18.24 34.52
C GLN A 39 20.08 -18.17 34.31
N LEU A 40 20.52 -17.93 33.08
CA LEU A 40 21.94 -17.69 32.77
C LEU A 40 22.21 -16.19 32.69
N PRO A 41 23.39 -15.72 33.13
CA PRO A 41 23.78 -14.34 32.94
C PRO A 41 23.74 -13.97 31.46
N SER A 42 23.16 -12.82 31.14
CA SER A 42 23.01 -12.39 29.76
C SER A 42 23.24 -10.89 29.60
N VAL A 43 23.48 -10.49 28.34
CA VAL A 43 23.53 -9.09 27.93
C VAL A 43 22.48 -8.91 26.82
N GLY A 44 21.55 -7.98 27.04
CA GLY A 44 20.55 -7.63 26.05
C GLY A 44 21.12 -6.63 25.03
N VAL A 45 20.98 -6.95 23.75
CA VAL A 45 21.29 -6.03 22.64
C VAL A 45 19.97 -5.71 21.94
N ALA A 46 19.61 -4.42 21.89
CA ALA A 46 18.45 -3.96 21.14
C ALA A 46 18.92 -3.23 19.88
N ILE A 47 18.44 -3.70 18.74
CA ILE A 47 18.70 -3.09 17.44
C ILE A 47 17.41 -2.39 16.99
N SER A 48 17.51 -1.08 16.77
CA SER A 48 16.37 -0.26 16.34
C SER A 48 16.64 0.30 14.95
N GLN A 49 15.57 0.37 14.14
CA GLN A 49 15.66 1.00 12.84
C GLN A 49 15.36 2.50 12.92
N THR A 50 15.91 3.27 11.99
CA THR A 50 15.54 4.66 11.80
C THR A 50 14.19 4.76 11.08
N SER A 51 13.42 5.81 11.37
CA SER A 51 12.14 6.05 10.72
C SER A 51 12.30 6.16 9.20
N GLY A 52 11.48 5.41 8.47
CA GLY A 52 11.49 5.36 7.00
C GLY A 52 12.45 4.35 6.37
N SER A 53 13.29 3.65 7.16
CA SER A 53 14.11 2.56 6.63
C SER A 53 13.28 1.29 6.37
N ASN A 54 13.81 0.39 5.54
CA ASN A 54 13.21 -0.92 5.32
C ASN A 54 13.51 -1.85 6.50
N ALA A 55 12.48 -2.14 7.30
CA ALA A 55 12.62 -2.98 8.49
C ALA A 55 13.17 -4.37 8.18
N GLN A 56 12.69 -5.00 7.12
CA GLN A 56 13.10 -6.34 6.73
C GLN A 56 14.58 -6.39 6.31
N GLU A 57 15.05 -5.39 5.58
CA GLU A 57 16.45 -5.26 5.19
C GLU A 57 17.35 -5.03 6.39
N VAL A 58 16.96 -4.15 7.33
CA VAL A 58 17.70 -3.89 8.56
C VAL A 58 17.80 -5.14 9.42
N ILE A 59 16.70 -5.86 9.64
CA ILE A 59 16.67 -7.08 10.44
C ILE A 59 17.54 -8.17 9.80
N ASN A 60 17.37 -8.42 8.50
CA ASN A 60 18.14 -9.43 7.79
C ASN A 60 19.64 -9.11 7.77
N GLY A 61 19.99 -7.83 7.56
CA GLY A 61 21.37 -7.36 7.63
C GLY A 61 21.98 -7.55 9.04
N SER A 62 21.23 -7.20 10.07
CA SER A 62 21.65 -7.35 11.48
C SER A 62 21.84 -8.83 11.84
N MET A 63 20.92 -9.70 11.45
CA MET A 63 21.03 -11.14 11.70
C MET A 63 22.26 -11.74 11.02
N LYS A 64 22.58 -11.31 9.80
CA LYS A 64 23.80 -11.73 9.12
C LYS A 64 25.07 -11.32 9.86
N VAL A 65 25.12 -10.07 10.36
CA VAL A 65 26.26 -9.59 11.15
C VAL A 65 26.42 -10.40 12.44
N ILE A 66 25.32 -10.74 13.14
CA ILE A 66 25.35 -11.56 14.34
C ILE A 66 25.86 -12.98 14.02
N GLU A 67 25.38 -13.58 12.94
CA GLU A 67 25.81 -14.93 12.53
C GLU A 67 27.29 -14.96 12.15
N ASP A 68 27.77 -13.94 11.44
CA ASP A 68 29.18 -13.79 11.12
C ASP A 68 30.05 -13.56 12.39
N ALA A 69 29.54 -12.80 13.36
CA ALA A 69 30.23 -12.54 14.62
C ALA A 69 30.28 -13.78 15.55
N LYS A 70 29.31 -14.70 15.43
CA LYS A 70 29.23 -15.92 16.24
C LYS A 70 30.52 -16.76 16.18
N ILE A 71 31.20 -16.74 15.05
CA ILE A 71 32.47 -17.48 14.86
C ILE A 71 33.56 -17.00 15.84
N ASN A 72 33.47 -15.74 16.30
CA ASN A 72 34.43 -15.11 17.19
C ASN A 72 33.96 -15.05 18.64
N PHE A 73 32.84 -15.69 18.99
CA PHE A 73 32.36 -15.70 20.38
C PHE A 73 33.28 -16.55 21.27
N PRO A 74 33.51 -16.11 22.51
CA PRO A 74 34.23 -16.92 23.50
C PRO A 74 33.50 -18.25 23.78
N GLU A 75 34.25 -19.27 24.19
CA GLU A 75 33.65 -20.55 24.60
C GLU A 75 32.58 -20.36 25.70
N GLY A 76 31.41 -20.96 25.49
CA GLY A 76 30.27 -20.88 26.41
C GLY A 76 29.39 -19.65 26.24
N VAL A 77 29.66 -18.79 25.25
CA VAL A 77 28.76 -17.69 24.87
C VAL A 77 27.90 -18.08 23.68
N GLU A 78 26.59 -18.00 23.87
CA GLU A 78 25.60 -18.23 22.83
C GLU A 78 24.68 -17.00 22.71
N TYR A 79 24.07 -16.79 21.54
CA TYR A 79 23.05 -15.79 21.39
C TYR A 79 21.66 -16.42 21.21
N ALA A 80 20.65 -15.74 21.72
CA ALA A 80 19.26 -16.08 21.49
C ALA A 80 18.50 -14.83 21.01
N VAL A 81 17.72 -14.96 19.95
CA VAL A 81 16.83 -13.90 19.48
C VAL A 81 15.55 -13.95 20.31
N LEU A 82 15.35 -12.99 21.18
CA LEU A 82 14.18 -12.93 22.05
C LEU A 82 12.95 -12.37 21.33
N VAL A 83 13.16 -11.38 20.48
CA VAL A 83 12.09 -10.75 19.68
C VAL A 83 12.63 -10.50 18.29
N ASN A 84 11.94 -11.06 17.29
CA ASN A 84 12.21 -10.83 15.89
C ASN A 84 10.98 -10.16 15.25
N ALA A 85 11.07 -8.85 14.99
CA ALA A 85 9.98 -8.14 14.35
C ALA A 85 9.70 -8.60 12.90
N ASN A 86 10.65 -9.33 12.28
CA ASN A 86 10.47 -9.84 10.91
C ASN A 86 9.36 -10.90 10.82
N ASP A 87 9.18 -11.71 11.85
CA ASP A 87 8.14 -12.74 11.89
C ASP A 87 6.76 -12.06 11.87
N PHE A 88 6.57 -11.04 12.71
CA PHE A 88 5.36 -10.23 12.72
C PHE A 88 5.13 -9.50 11.39
N LEU A 89 6.19 -8.92 10.80
CA LEU A 89 6.10 -8.24 9.51
C LEU A 89 5.70 -9.19 8.38
N ASN A 90 6.31 -10.37 8.31
CA ASN A 90 6.01 -11.37 7.28
C ASN A 90 4.57 -11.88 7.39
N GLU A 91 4.10 -12.20 8.60
CA GLU A 91 2.71 -12.58 8.84
C GLU A 91 1.74 -11.47 8.44
N SER A 92 2.07 -10.24 8.80
CA SER A 92 1.25 -9.07 8.48
C SER A 92 1.19 -8.80 6.98
N ILE A 93 2.32 -8.85 6.27
CA ILE A 93 2.39 -8.71 4.81
C ILE A 93 1.59 -9.83 4.15
N SER A 94 1.78 -11.08 4.57
CA SER A 94 1.03 -12.23 4.06
C SER A 94 -0.48 -12.05 4.26
N LYS A 95 -0.89 -11.57 5.44
CA LYS A 95 -2.31 -11.31 5.73
C LYS A 95 -2.88 -10.21 4.84
N VAL A 96 -2.14 -9.14 4.59
CA VAL A 96 -2.59 -8.07 3.68
C VAL A 96 -2.71 -8.56 2.24
N ILE A 97 -1.74 -9.34 1.75
CA ILE A 97 -1.81 -9.95 0.41
C ILE A 97 -3.03 -10.87 0.30
N SER A 98 -3.28 -11.71 1.30
CA SER A 98 -4.48 -12.57 1.33
C SER A 98 -5.76 -11.73 1.30
N THR A 99 -5.81 -10.65 2.09
CA THR A 99 -6.97 -9.74 2.12
C THR A 99 -7.17 -9.04 0.77
N LEU A 100 -6.08 -8.65 0.08
CA LEU A 100 -6.15 -8.10 -1.29
C LEU A 100 -6.77 -9.10 -2.27
N ILE A 101 -6.36 -10.36 -2.20
CA ILE A 101 -6.90 -11.43 -3.06
C ILE A 101 -8.37 -11.70 -2.72
N GLU A 102 -8.71 -11.78 -1.43
CA GLU A 102 -10.09 -11.97 -0.98
C GLU A 102 -10.99 -10.81 -1.43
N ALA A 103 -10.53 -9.56 -1.26
CA ALA A 103 -11.25 -8.39 -1.71
C ALA A 103 -11.45 -8.39 -3.23
N PHE A 104 -10.42 -8.76 -4.00
CA PHE A 104 -10.50 -8.87 -5.45
C PHE A 104 -11.53 -9.92 -5.89
N ILE A 105 -11.52 -11.11 -5.27
CA ILE A 105 -12.48 -12.19 -5.58
C ILE A 105 -13.90 -11.75 -5.22
N LEU A 106 -14.09 -11.14 -4.05
CA LEU A 106 -15.41 -10.67 -3.61
C LEU A 106 -15.96 -9.60 -4.56
N VAL A 107 -15.15 -8.63 -4.92
CA VAL A 107 -15.53 -7.58 -5.89
C VAL A 107 -15.86 -8.19 -7.24
N PHE A 108 -15.01 -9.09 -7.76
CA PHE A 108 -15.28 -9.78 -9.03
C PHE A 108 -16.63 -10.50 -8.98
N LEU A 109 -16.93 -11.20 -7.88
CA LEU A 109 -18.19 -11.93 -7.71
C LEU A 109 -19.38 -10.98 -7.66
N VAL A 110 -19.29 -9.90 -6.89
CA VAL A 110 -20.36 -8.89 -6.79
C VAL A 110 -20.62 -8.26 -8.15
N VAL A 111 -19.59 -7.80 -8.85
CA VAL A 111 -19.72 -7.20 -10.18
C VAL A 111 -20.29 -8.19 -11.18
N PHE A 112 -19.90 -9.46 -11.12
CA PHE A 112 -20.44 -10.52 -11.97
C PHE A 112 -21.93 -10.76 -11.74
N ILE A 113 -22.38 -10.74 -10.48
CA ILE A 113 -23.80 -10.87 -10.14
C ILE A 113 -24.62 -9.70 -10.70
N PHE A 114 -24.10 -8.48 -10.62
CA PHE A 114 -24.80 -7.29 -11.09
C PHE A 114 -24.82 -7.20 -12.61
N LEU A 115 -23.68 -7.39 -13.27
CA LEU A 115 -23.57 -7.26 -14.73
C LEU A 115 -24.09 -8.50 -15.48
N GLN A 116 -24.13 -9.68 -14.85
CA GLN A 116 -24.55 -10.96 -15.44
C GLN A 116 -23.86 -11.31 -16.77
N ASP A 117 -22.75 -10.63 -17.08
CA ASP A 117 -21.92 -10.84 -18.25
C ASP A 117 -20.44 -10.92 -17.85
N TRP A 118 -19.83 -12.09 -18.06
CA TRP A 118 -18.45 -12.33 -17.67
C TRP A 118 -17.44 -11.45 -18.44
N ARG A 119 -17.77 -11.04 -19.68
CA ARG A 119 -16.90 -10.18 -20.48
C ARG A 119 -16.86 -8.76 -19.94
N SER A 120 -18.00 -8.23 -19.56
CA SER A 120 -18.12 -6.92 -18.92
C SER A 120 -17.47 -6.92 -17.56
N THR A 121 -17.55 -8.01 -16.79
CA THR A 121 -16.91 -8.17 -15.49
C THR A 121 -15.38 -8.20 -15.57
N LEU A 122 -14.82 -8.70 -16.69
CA LEU A 122 -13.37 -8.70 -16.90
C LEU A 122 -12.77 -7.28 -16.95
N ILE A 123 -13.53 -6.26 -17.31
CA ILE A 123 -13.03 -4.90 -17.44
C ILE A 123 -12.61 -4.34 -16.06
N PRO A 124 -13.51 -4.28 -15.05
CA PRO A 124 -13.11 -3.92 -13.69
C PRO A 124 -12.06 -4.86 -13.12
N ALA A 125 -12.17 -6.16 -13.40
CA ALA A 125 -11.21 -7.16 -12.91
C ALA A 125 -9.77 -6.92 -13.40
N ILE A 126 -9.57 -6.44 -14.61
CA ILE A 126 -8.25 -6.10 -15.14
C ILE A 126 -7.81 -4.72 -14.65
N SER A 127 -8.72 -3.78 -14.47
CA SER A 127 -8.41 -2.42 -14.00
C SER A 127 -7.76 -2.42 -12.63
N VAL A 128 -8.17 -3.32 -11.71
CA VAL A 128 -7.60 -3.41 -10.36
C VAL A 128 -6.11 -3.78 -10.35
N PRO A 129 -5.67 -4.91 -10.94
CA PRO A 129 -4.24 -5.22 -11.01
C PRO A 129 -3.42 -4.12 -11.70
N VAL A 130 -3.93 -3.51 -12.77
CA VAL A 130 -3.26 -2.42 -13.48
C VAL A 130 -3.07 -1.21 -12.56
N ALA A 131 -4.10 -0.82 -11.81
CA ALA A 131 -4.01 0.29 -10.87
C ALA A 131 -3.03 -0.01 -9.72
N ILE A 132 -3.06 -1.23 -9.16
CA ILE A 132 -2.15 -1.64 -8.08
C ILE A 132 -0.70 -1.63 -8.56
N ILE A 133 -0.40 -2.26 -9.70
CA ILE A 133 0.95 -2.31 -10.28
C ILE A 133 1.42 -0.89 -10.61
N GLY A 134 0.54 -0.07 -11.21
CA GLY A 134 0.83 1.33 -11.48
C GLY A 134 1.13 2.13 -10.21
N THR A 135 0.38 1.89 -9.13
CA THR A 135 0.62 2.54 -7.83
C THR A 135 1.99 2.16 -7.29
N PHE A 136 2.37 0.88 -7.29
CA PHE A 136 3.70 0.44 -6.88
C PHE A 136 4.82 1.07 -7.71
N PHE A 137 4.62 1.20 -9.04
CA PHE A 137 5.58 1.86 -9.91
C PHE A 137 5.82 3.31 -9.49
N PHE A 138 4.75 4.10 -9.28
CA PHE A 138 4.88 5.49 -8.85
C PHE A 138 5.45 5.62 -7.44
N LEU A 139 5.02 4.76 -6.49
CA LEU A 139 5.59 4.75 -5.14
C LEU A 139 7.09 4.48 -5.17
N SER A 140 7.55 3.53 -5.98
CA SER A 140 8.99 3.25 -6.17
C SER A 140 9.73 4.45 -6.75
N MET A 141 9.13 5.14 -7.73
CA MET A 141 9.72 6.36 -8.32
C MET A 141 9.85 7.51 -7.31
N PHE A 142 8.91 7.62 -6.35
CA PHE A 142 8.97 8.59 -5.25
C PHE A 142 9.84 8.15 -4.07
N GLY A 143 10.51 7.00 -4.16
CA GLY A 143 11.38 6.48 -3.10
C GLY A 143 10.63 5.89 -1.91
N PHE A 144 9.34 5.56 -2.06
CA PHE A 144 8.59 4.86 -1.02
C PHE A 144 8.90 3.36 -1.04
N THR A 145 9.06 2.79 0.14
CA THR A 145 9.20 1.35 0.32
C THR A 145 7.85 0.70 0.58
N ILE A 146 7.73 -0.58 0.19
CA ILE A 146 6.58 -1.39 0.56
C ILE A 146 6.64 -1.66 2.06
N ASN A 147 5.60 -1.26 2.77
CA ASN A 147 5.42 -1.47 4.20
C ASN A 147 3.94 -1.68 4.53
N MET A 148 3.63 -1.97 5.79
CA MET A 148 2.27 -2.22 6.26
C MET A 148 1.30 -1.10 5.88
N LEU A 149 1.75 0.17 5.95
CA LEU A 149 0.89 1.33 5.72
C LEU A 149 0.53 1.49 4.25
N THR A 150 1.53 1.34 3.36
CA THR A 150 1.31 1.37 1.91
C THR A 150 0.43 0.20 1.47
N LEU A 151 0.57 -0.98 2.10
CA LEU A 151 -0.26 -2.14 1.82
C LEU A 151 -1.71 -1.96 2.32
N PHE A 152 -1.92 -1.40 3.52
CA PHE A 152 -3.26 -1.06 3.99
C PHE A 152 -3.95 0.00 3.13
N ALA A 153 -3.18 1.01 2.68
CA ALA A 153 -3.70 1.99 1.74
C ALA A 153 -4.14 1.33 0.42
N LEU A 154 -3.39 0.36 -0.07
CA LEU A 154 -3.76 -0.39 -1.28
C LEU A 154 -5.01 -1.25 -1.10
N VAL A 155 -5.19 -1.90 0.06
CA VAL A 155 -6.43 -2.64 0.36
C VAL A 155 -7.63 -1.71 0.28
N LEU A 156 -7.53 -0.52 0.87
CA LEU A 156 -8.60 0.48 0.79
C LEU A 156 -8.78 1.00 -0.64
N ALA A 157 -7.68 1.23 -1.36
CA ALA A 157 -7.70 1.69 -2.73
C ALA A 157 -8.40 0.72 -3.68
N VAL A 158 -8.31 -0.60 -3.46
CA VAL A 158 -8.99 -1.61 -4.29
C VAL A 158 -10.48 -1.33 -4.40
N GLY A 159 -11.14 -1.01 -3.27
CA GLY A 159 -12.57 -0.67 -3.28
C GLY A 159 -12.87 0.56 -4.13
N ILE A 160 -12.07 1.61 -4.02
CA ILE A 160 -12.26 2.87 -4.76
C ILE A 160 -11.95 2.68 -6.25
N VAL A 161 -10.88 1.94 -6.57
CA VAL A 161 -10.45 1.69 -7.96
C VAL A 161 -11.49 0.91 -8.76
N VAL A 162 -12.16 -0.04 -8.10
CA VAL A 162 -13.18 -0.85 -8.74
C VAL A 162 -14.42 -0.04 -9.09
N ASP A 163 -14.78 0.88 -8.19
CA ASP A 163 -15.99 1.69 -8.34
C ASP A 163 -15.96 2.52 -9.62
N ASP A 164 -14.87 3.20 -9.92
CA ASP A 164 -14.68 3.96 -11.15
C ASP A 164 -14.87 3.10 -12.41
N ALA A 165 -14.33 1.89 -12.40
CA ALA A 165 -14.44 0.97 -13.55
C ALA A 165 -15.86 0.41 -13.72
N ILE A 166 -16.57 0.16 -12.62
CA ILE A 166 -17.96 -0.30 -12.62
C ILE A 166 -18.85 0.77 -13.23
N VAL A 167 -18.73 2.03 -12.78
CA VAL A 167 -19.54 3.15 -13.29
C VAL A 167 -19.42 3.30 -14.80
N VAL A 168 -18.21 3.14 -15.36
CA VAL A 168 -18.01 3.19 -16.81
C VAL A 168 -18.76 2.06 -17.53
N VAL A 169 -18.59 0.83 -17.05
CA VAL A 169 -19.22 -0.35 -17.67
C VAL A 169 -20.74 -0.26 -17.59
N GLU A 170 -21.27 0.12 -16.43
CA GLU A 170 -22.71 0.30 -16.22
C GLU A 170 -23.30 1.39 -17.13
N ALA A 171 -22.63 2.54 -17.23
CA ALA A 171 -23.08 3.62 -18.12
C ALA A 171 -23.10 3.20 -19.59
N VAL A 172 -22.13 2.41 -20.04
CA VAL A 172 -22.10 1.86 -21.40
C VAL A 172 -23.24 0.86 -21.61
N HIS A 173 -23.46 -0.04 -20.64
CA HIS A 173 -24.59 -0.98 -20.69
C HIS A 173 -25.93 -0.25 -20.77
N ALA A 174 -26.16 0.76 -19.93
CA ALA A 174 -27.36 1.56 -19.93
C ALA A 174 -27.61 2.22 -21.31
N LYS A 175 -26.58 2.74 -21.98
CA LYS A 175 -26.72 3.29 -23.34
C LYS A 175 -27.05 2.23 -24.38
N MET A 176 -26.50 1.04 -24.26
CA MET A 176 -26.84 -0.08 -25.16
C MET A 176 -28.26 -0.58 -24.95
N GLU A 177 -28.76 -0.62 -23.72
CA GLU A 177 -30.13 -0.98 -23.38
C GLU A 177 -31.13 0.05 -23.90
N LEU A 178 -30.77 1.34 -23.93
CA LEU A 178 -31.61 2.40 -24.53
C LEU A 178 -31.68 2.37 -26.04
N GLY A 179 -31.07 1.38 -26.70
CA GLY A 179 -31.22 1.10 -28.13
C GLY A 179 -30.02 1.45 -29.00
N GLU A 180 -28.90 1.89 -28.41
CA GLU A 180 -27.66 2.08 -29.19
C GLU A 180 -27.01 0.72 -29.46
N SER A 181 -27.14 0.24 -30.69
CA SER A 181 -26.65 -1.09 -31.09
C SER A 181 -25.13 -1.13 -31.31
N ASP A 182 -24.49 0.02 -31.51
CA ASP A 182 -23.05 0.13 -31.73
C ASP A 182 -22.32 0.37 -30.39
N PRO A 183 -21.54 -0.59 -29.89
CA PRO A 183 -20.80 -0.45 -28.62
C PRO A 183 -19.90 0.79 -28.58
N ARG A 184 -19.35 1.20 -29.72
CA ARG A 184 -18.49 2.39 -29.79
C ARG A 184 -19.26 3.69 -29.56
N LYS A 185 -20.46 3.79 -30.17
CA LYS A 185 -21.34 4.95 -29.98
C LYS A 185 -21.88 4.99 -28.55
N ALA A 186 -22.31 3.84 -28.03
CA ALA A 186 -22.75 3.69 -26.66
C ALA A 186 -21.67 4.14 -25.68
N THR A 187 -20.43 3.69 -25.88
CA THR A 187 -19.28 4.10 -25.04
C THR A 187 -19.02 5.60 -25.15
N HIS A 188 -19.03 6.16 -26.36
CA HIS A 188 -18.79 7.61 -26.53
C HIS A 188 -19.89 8.46 -25.87
N ALA A 189 -21.14 8.06 -25.99
CA ALA A 189 -22.26 8.73 -25.35
C ALA A 189 -22.20 8.63 -23.82
N ALA A 190 -21.90 7.44 -23.28
CA ALA A 190 -21.71 7.22 -21.85
C ALA A 190 -20.58 8.08 -21.29
N MET A 191 -19.41 8.06 -21.95
CA MET A 191 -18.25 8.85 -21.51
C MET A 191 -18.52 10.36 -21.52
N GLY A 192 -19.31 10.85 -22.49
CA GLY A 192 -19.72 12.25 -22.49
C GLY A 192 -20.48 12.69 -21.25
N GLU A 193 -21.23 11.78 -20.63
CA GLU A 193 -22.02 12.05 -19.42
C GLU A 193 -21.21 11.85 -18.12
N ILE A 194 -20.39 10.81 -18.05
CA ILE A 194 -19.75 10.41 -16.78
C ILE A 194 -18.35 10.98 -16.59
N THR A 195 -17.65 11.41 -17.64
CA THR A 195 -16.25 11.91 -17.52
C THR A 195 -16.13 13.04 -16.50
N GLY A 196 -17.06 14.00 -16.52
CA GLY A 196 -17.07 15.10 -15.55
C GLY A 196 -17.26 14.62 -14.11
N ALA A 197 -18.08 13.61 -13.90
CA ALA A 197 -18.31 13.04 -12.57
C ALA A 197 -17.06 12.32 -12.06
N ILE A 198 -16.41 11.49 -12.88
CA ILE A 198 -15.18 10.77 -12.52
C ILE A 198 -14.07 11.77 -12.14
N ILE A 199 -13.84 12.80 -12.95
CA ILE A 199 -12.85 13.83 -12.66
C ILE A 199 -13.18 14.56 -11.34
N SER A 200 -14.44 14.90 -11.11
CA SER A 200 -14.87 15.59 -9.90
C SER A 200 -14.66 14.74 -8.66
N ILE A 201 -15.03 13.45 -8.68
CA ILE A 201 -14.82 12.51 -7.58
C ILE A 201 -13.33 12.37 -7.30
N THR A 202 -12.51 12.18 -8.33
CA THR A 202 -11.04 12.07 -8.21
C THR A 202 -10.43 13.30 -7.56
N LEU A 203 -10.86 14.51 -7.98
CA LEU A 203 -10.37 15.76 -7.41
C LEU A 203 -10.77 15.92 -5.94
N VAL A 204 -12.01 15.57 -5.59
CA VAL A 204 -12.48 15.62 -4.20
C VAL A 204 -11.68 14.66 -3.32
N MET A 205 -11.49 13.42 -3.77
CA MET A 205 -10.70 12.45 -3.02
C MET A 205 -9.23 12.86 -2.89
N ALA A 206 -8.62 13.36 -3.97
CA ALA A 206 -7.26 13.87 -3.93
C ALA A 206 -7.13 15.08 -2.98
N ALA A 207 -8.11 15.97 -2.98
CA ALA A 207 -8.16 17.14 -2.09
C ALA A 207 -8.25 16.75 -0.60
N VAL A 208 -8.75 15.55 -0.28
CA VAL A 208 -8.78 15.02 1.10
C VAL A 208 -7.43 14.39 1.46
N PHE A 209 -6.87 13.54 0.60
CA PHE A 209 -5.69 12.73 0.97
C PHE A 209 -4.35 13.48 0.79
N ILE A 210 -4.25 14.41 -0.18
CA ILE A 210 -3.01 15.17 -0.40
C ILE A 210 -2.66 16.04 0.83
N PRO A 211 -3.56 16.84 1.41
CA PRO A 211 -3.24 17.66 2.59
C PRO A 211 -2.81 16.85 3.81
N VAL A 212 -3.40 15.68 4.01
CA VAL A 212 -3.05 14.76 5.10
C VAL A 212 -1.58 14.32 5.03
N SER A 213 -1.00 14.31 3.82
CA SER A 213 0.40 13.94 3.60
C SER A 213 1.42 15.00 4.05
N PHE A 214 0.97 16.21 4.40
CA PHE A 214 1.82 17.30 4.89
C PHE A 214 1.86 17.42 6.41
N ILE A 215 1.23 16.52 7.14
CA ILE A 215 1.31 16.48 8.60
C ILE A 215 2.74 16.14 9.01
N GLU A 216 3.30 16.91 9.96
CA GLU A 216 4.66 16.73 10.46
C GLU A 216 4.71 15.80 11.68
N GLY A 217 5.94 15.37 12.04
CA GLY A 217 6.20 14.53 13.21
C GLY A 217 6.11 13.02 12.91
N SER A 218 6.18 12.20 13.96
CA SER A 218 6.17 10.74 13.83
C SER A 218 4.87 10.22 13.21
N ALA A 219 3.74 10.82 13.55
CA ALA A 219 2.45 10.53 12.92
C ALA A 219 2.43 10.98 11.44
N GLY A 220 3.15 12.03 11.09
CA GLY A 220 3.25 12.54 9.72
C GLY A 220 3.89 11.55 8.75
N VAL A 221 4.88 10.78 9.18
CA VAL A 221 5.47 9.71 8.35
C VAL A 221 4.41 8.68 7.97
N PHE A 222 3.55 8.30 8.93
CA PHE A 222 2.42 7.42 8.73
C PHE A 222 1.44 8.00 7.72
N TYR A 223 0.94 9.19 7.96
CA TYR A 223 -0.06 9.85 7.12
C TYR A 223 0.46 10.14 5.71
N LYS A 224 1.74 10.48 5.58
CA LYS A 224 2.38 10.71 4.29
C LYS A 224 2.40 9.46 3.42
N GLN A 225 2.83 8.33 3.98
CA GLN A 225 2.87 7.06 3.23
C GLN A 225 1.48 6.58 2.84
N PHE A 226 0.54 6.61 3.77
CA PHE A 226 -0.84 6.21 3.55
C PHE A 226 -1.56 7.14 2.56
N GLY A 227 -1.50 8.45 2.79
CA GLY A 227 -2.21 9.45 1.99
C GLY A 227 -1.69 9.55 0.55
N ILE A 228 -0.35 9.52 0.35
CA ILE A 228 0.22 9.52 -1.01
C ILE A 228 -0.13 8.24 -1.75
N THR A 229 -0.07 7.08 -1.09
CA THR A 229 -0.45 5.80 -1.71
C THR A 229 -1.89 5.83 -2.20
N LEU A 230 -2.83 6.32 -1.37
CA LEU A 230 -4.22 6.46 -1.75
C LEU A 230 -4.40 7.48 -2.88
N ALA A 231 -3.81 8.65 -2.78
CA ALA A 231 -3.91 9.69 -3.81
C ALA A 231 -3.41 9.19 -5.17
N VAL A 232 -2.27 8.52 -5.22
CA VAL A 232 -1.72 7.93 -6.45
C VAL A 232 -2.66 6.86 -6.99
N SER A 233 -3.17 5.97 -6.14
CA SER A 233 -4.10 4.90 -6.55
C SER A 233 -5.38 5.46 -7.15
N ILE A 234 -5.95 6.49 -6.55
CA ILE A 234 -7.19 7.15 -7.00
C ILE A 234 -6.97 7.85 -8.35
N VAL A 235 -5.86 8.56 -8.52
CA VAL A 235 -5.53 9.20 -9.81
C VAL A 235 -5.34 8.15 -10.91
N LEU A 236 -4.66 7.04 -10.61
CA LEU A 236 -4.50 5.93 -11.55
C LEU A 236 -5.82 5.23 -11.86
N SER A 237 -6.72 5.11 -10.88
CA SER A 237 -8.09 4.62 -11.10
C SER A 237 -8.82 5.46 -12.12
N ALA A 238 -8.84 6.78 -11.94
CA ALA A 238 -9.48 7.70 -12.87
C ALA A 238 -8.87 7.61 -14.28
N VAL A 239 -7.53 7.55 -14.39
CA VAL A 239 -6.86 7.36 -15.68
C VAL A 239 -7.28 6.04 -16.33
N ASN A 240 -7.36 4.95 -15.58
CA ASN A 240 -7.83 3.66 -16.08
C ASN A 240 -9.32 3.73 -16.50
N ALA A 241 -10.16 4.35 -15.69
CA ALA A 241 -11.58 4.52 -15.98
C ALA A 241 -11.80 5.35 -17.26
N LEU A 242 -11.01 6.38 -17.48
CA LEU A 242 -11.14 7.25 -18.66
C LEU A 242 -10.45 6.71 -19.92
N THR A 243 -9.54 5.76 -19.81
CA THR A 243 -8.75 5.24 -20.94
C THR A 243 -8.96 3.75 -21.22
N LEU A 244 -8.69 2.90 -20.26
CA LEU A 244 -8.71 1.45 -20.40
C LEU A 244 -10.15 0.92 -20.45
N SER A 245 -11.01 1.36 -19.54
CA SER A 245 -12.38 0.85 -19.44
C SER A 245 -13.22 1.16 -20.68
N PRO A 246 -13.21 2.39 -21.24
CA PRO A 246 -13.94 2.68 -22.48
C PRO A 246 -13.42 1.90 -23.68
N LYS A 247 -12.09 1.73 -23.78
CA LYS A 247 -11.48 0.96 -24.88
C LYS A 247 -11.88 -0.51 -24.82
N SER A 248 -11.92 -1.09 -23.64
CA SER A 248 -12.34 -2.48 -23.43
C SER A 248 -13.85 -2.65 -23.64
N SER A 249 -14.66 -1.67 -23.25
CA SER A 249 -16.11 -1.67 -23.43
C SER A 249 -16.55 -1.67 -24.90
N ASN A 250 -15.71 -1.17 -25.82
CA ASN A 250 -15.98 -1.24 -27.27
C ASN A 250 -16.08 -2.68 -27.81
N GLY A 251 -15.64 -3.69 -27.08
CA GLY A 251 -15.75 -5.12 -27.42
C GLY A 251 -16.97 -5.82 -26.84
N ILE A 252 -17.76 -5.14 -26.01
CA ILE A 252 -18.96 -5.71 -25.39
C ILE A 252 -20.04 -5.87 -26.47
N ARG A 253 -20.61 -7.09 -26.58
CA ARG A 253 -21.79 -7.36 -27.38
C ARG A 253 -22.89 -7.87 -26.46
N ILE A 254 -23.96 -7.11 -26.31
CA ILE A 254 -25.14 -7.60 -25.60
C ILE A 254 -25.82 -8.66 -26.51
N PRO A 255 -26.13 -9.86 -25.99
CA PRO A 255 -26.87 -10.85 -26.76
C PRO A 255 -28.22 -10.26 -27.16
N THR A 256 -28.53 -10.30 -28.46
CA THR A 256 -29.75 -9.76 -29.05
C THR A 256 -31.04 -10.23 -28.38
N ASN A 257 -30.96 -11.36 -27.67
CA ASN A 257 -32.11 -11.93 -26.94
C ASN A 257 -32.44 -11.14 -25.65
N ALA A 258 -31.45 -10.56 -24.97
CA ALA A 258 -31.67 -9.76 -23.77
C ALA A 258 -32.37 -8.43 -24.13
N VAL A 259 -31.89 -7.77 -25.18
CA VAL A 259 -32.52 -6.54 -25.71
C VAL A 259 -33.95 -6.79 -26.15
N ARG A 260 -34.20 -7.93 -26.81
CA ARG A 260 -35.56 -8.31 -27.30
C ARG A 260 -36.52 -8.61 -26.14
N THR A 261 -36.03 -9.20 -25.07
CA THR A 261 -36.83 -9.50 -23.86
C THR A 261 -37.17 -8.22 -23.12
N TYR A 262 -36.21 -7.30 -22.96
CA TYR A 262 -36.40 -6.01 -22.31
C TYR A 262 -37.38 -5.11 -23.09
N MET A 263 -37.22 -4.99 -24.41
CA MET A 263 -38.16 -4.24 -25.23
C MET A 263 -39.59 -4.84 -25.21
N ARG A 264 -39.71 -6.15 -25.10
CA ARG A 264 -41.00 -6.81 -24.97
C ARG A 264 -41.69 -6.53 -23.64
N SER A 265 -40.93 -6.49 -22.54
CA SER A 265 -41.45 -6.17 -21.20
C SER A 265 -41.86 -4.70 -21.08
N HIS A 266 -41.17 -3.78 -21.74
CA HIS A 266 -41.47 -2.35 -21.68
C HIS A 266 -42.51 -1.90 -22.72
N ALA A 267 -42.64 -2.60 -23.85
CA ALA A 267 -43.76 -2.37 -24.78
C ALA A 267 -45.12 -2.65 -24.13
N TRP A 268 -45.20 -3.60 -23.19
CA TRP A 268 -46.39 -3.85 -22.40
C TRP A 268 -46.77 -2.70 -21.45
N GLN A 269 -45.81 -1.87 -21.02
CA GLN A 269 -46.07 -0.71 -20.14
C GLN A 269 -46.57 0.52 -20.92
N GLN A 270 -46.27 0.63 -22.21
CA GLN A 270 -46.74 1.73 -23.06
C GLN A 270 -48.16 1.53 -23.61
N ASP A 271 -48.62 0.28 -23.67
CA ASP A 271 -49.97 -0.08 -24.17
C ASP A 271 -51.04 -0.15 -23.06
N GLN A 272 -50.74 0.21 -21.82
CA GLN A 272 -51.74 0.33 -20.78
C GLN A 272 -52.62 1.59 -21.04
N PRO A 273 -53.92 1.44 -21.24
CA PRO A 273 -54.81 2.58 -21.41
C PRO A 273 -54.76 3.43 -20.12
N ARG A 274 -54.41 4.70 -20.26
CA ARG A 274 -54.54 5.67 -19.17
C ARG A 274 -56.01 5.73 -18.83
N PHE A 275 -56.38 5.14 -17.72
CA PHE A 275 -57.72 5.31 -17.19
C PHE A 275 -57.94 6.80 -16.81
N PRO A 276 -59.14 7.38 -17.07
CA PRO A 276 -59.45 8.76 -16.84
C PRO A 276 -59.54 9.14 -15.34
#